data_c5c7256f9d1d3dd0f010a52c19b98367
#
_entry.id   c5c7256f9d1d3dd0f010a52c19b98367
#
_cell.length_a   1.000
_cell.length_b   1.000
_cell.length_c   1.000
_cell.angle_alpha   90.00
_cell.angle_beta   90.00
_cell.angle_gamma   90.00
#
_symmetry.space_group_name_H-M   'P 1'
#
loop_
_entity.id
_entity.type
_entity.pdbx_description
1 polymer ?
#
loop_
_entity_poly.entity_id
_entity_poly.type
_entity_poly.pdbx_seq_one_letter_code
_entity_poly.pdbx_strand_id
1 'polypeptide(L)'
;VGSEMCIRDRDVLATSSYYTFTCGPVELDVVFTAPQLIDDLDLLSTPINYISYRVRPLDKKEHDVQFYIETTPVLAVNETTQPTIARTLSKNGISYVEAGTINQPICDRKGDLICADWGYVYLGSVNGAGKSISLSDYSGMKEAFVKNGTLASSKTKWITRREENTPAMAYVHNFGTVTKDGKDGFLMIGYDDIYSIEYMYEKRMGYWKHDGKVTIFDAFEKLRDNYQSIMERCRALDELIYSDAEKAGGKKYAEICSASYRQVISAHKLFTDKEGNLMWFSKENNSNGCINTVDLTYPSAPLFLVYNPDLQKAMMTSIFEYSASGRWDKPFAAHDLGTYPIANGQVYGGDMPIEESGNMVILTAAISKIEG
;
A
#
# COMPACT_ATOMS: atom_id res chain seq x y z
N VAL A 1 -13.62 8.15 30.16
CA VAL A 1 -14.64 7.26 29.62
C VAL A 1 -13.93 6.16 28.87
N GLY A 2 -13.55 5.09 29.54
CA GLY A 2 -12.95 3.93 28.89
C GLY A 2 -14.04 2.92 28.56
N SER A 3 -14.74 3.10 27.45
CA SER A 3 -15.45 1.98 26.86
C SER A 3 -14.44 1.25 25.96
N GLU A 4 -14.16 -0.01 26.28
CA GLU A 4 -13.42 -0.87 25.37
C GLU A 4 -14.17 -0.91 24.04
N MET A 5 -13.48 -0.56 22.97
CA MET A 5 -13.99 -0.68 21.62
C MET A 5 -13.88 -2.16 21.24
N CYS A 6 -15.02 -2.85 21.18
CA CYS A 6 -15.05 -4.27 20.82
C CYS A 6 -15.23 -4.41 19.31
N ILE A 7 -14.34 -5.15 18.65
CA ILE A 7 -14.53 -5.57 17.25
C ILE A 7 -15.75 -6.51 17.25
N ARG A 8 -16.79 -6.11 16.52
CA ARG A 8 -18.02 -6.87 16.37
C ARG A 8 -17.98 -7.79 15.16
N ASP A 9 -17.38 -7.28 14.08
CA ASP A 9 -17.30 -8.01 12.82
C ASP A 9 -16.04 -7.59 12.05
N ARG A 10 -15.54 -8.50 11.21
CA ARG A 10 -14.40 -8.27 10.32
C ARG A 10 -14.59 -9.06 9.04
N ASP A 11 -14.45 -8.37 7.90
CA ASP A 11 -14.41 -8.98 6.59
C ASP A 11 -13.20 -8.49 5.79
N VAL A 12 -12.59 -9.38 5.00
CA VAL A 12 -11.39 -9.09 4.22
C VAL A 12 -11.62 -9.52 2.78
N LEU A 13 -11.71 -8.54 1.89
CA LEU A 13 -11.87 -8.73 0.45
C LEU A 13 -10.59 -8.35 -0.30
N ALA A 14 -10.61 -8.41 -1.61
CA ALA A 14 -9.43 -8.19 -2.45
C ALA A 14 -8.83 -6.79 -2.28
N THR A 15 -9.64 -5.75 -2.28
CA THR A 15 -9.19 -4.35 -2.14
C THR A 15 -9.42 -3.76 -0.76
N SER A 16 -10.37 -4.29 0.02
CA SER A 16 -10.87 -3.65 1.23
C SER A 16 -10.89 -4.58 2.44
N SER A 17 -10.63 -4.01 3.62
CA SER A 17 -10.84 -4.65 4.93
C SER A 17 -11.88 -3.86 5.71
N TYR A 18 -12.92 -4.54 6.14
CA TYR A 18 -14.06 -3.96 6.85
C TYR A 18 -14.00 -4.33 8.33
N TYR A 19 -14.23 -3.35 9.18
CA TYR A 19 -14.29 -3.54 10.63
C TYR A 19 -15.50 -2.80 11.17
N THR A 20 -16.28 -3.47 12.03
CA THR A 20 -17.36 -2.86 12.79
C THR A 20 -17.04 -2.93 14.28
N PHE A 21 -17.11 -1.78 14.92
CA PHE A 21 -16.84 -1.62 16.35
C PHE A 21 -18.08 -1.11 17.07
N THR A 22 -18.27 -1.56 18.31
CA THR A 22 -19.25 -0.98 19.22
C THR A 22 -18.53 -0.11 20.24
N CYS A 23 -18.95 1.15 20.35
CA CYS A 23 -18.40 2.18 21.23
C CYS A 23 -19.53 2.72 22.11
N GLY A 24 -19.88 2.02 23.20
CA GLY A 24 -21.07 2.36 24.00
C GLY A 24 -22.33 2.35 23.12
N PRO A 25 -23.12 3.45 23.06
CA PRO A 25 -24.34 3.52 22.25
C PRO A 25 -24.10 3.82 20.77
N VAL A 26 -22.84 3.87 20.30
CA VAL A 26 -22.49 4.22 18.93
C VAL A 26 -21.77 3.04 18.26
N GLU A 27 -22.11 2.80 17.01
CA GLU A 27 -21.40 1.89 16.12
C GLU A 27 -20.44 2.69 15.23
N LEU A 28 -19.23 2.16 15.05
CA LEU A 28 -18.22 2.69 14.15
C LEU A 28 -17.85 1.62 13.12
N ASP A 29 -18.15 1.90 11.85
CA ASP A 29 -17.60 1.14 10.74
C ASP A 29 -16.30 1.82 10.25
N VAL A 30 -15.24 1.02 10.02
CA VAL A 30 -13.99 1.48 9.42
C VAL A 30 -13.62 0.56 8.27
N VAL A 31 -13.30 1.16 7.12
CA VAL A 31 -12.89 0.44 5.93
C VAL A 31 -11.51 0.92 5.48
N PHE A 32 -10.55 0.01 5.46
CA PHE A 32 -9.23 0.25 4.87
C PHE A 32 -9.25 -0.23 3.42
N THR A 33 -9.09 0.67 2.45
CA THR A 33 -9.12 0.34 1.03
C THR A 33 -7.81 0.71 0.35
N ALA A 34 -7.17 -0.28 -0.26
CA ALA A 34 -6.09 -0.09 -1.22
C ALA A 34 -6.67 -0.20 -2.63
N PRO A 35 -6.64 0.85 -3.46
CA PRO A 35 -7.21 0.82 -4.80
C PRO A 35 -6.38 -0.02 -5.78
N GLN A 36 -6.26 -1.31 -5.51
CA GLN A 36 -5.48 -2.28 -6.30
C GLN A 36 -6.27 -2.72 -7.55
N LEU A 37 -6.63 -1.76 -8.39
CA LEU A 37 -7.44 -1.97 -9.60
C LEU A 37 -6.54 -2.41 -10.75
N ILE A 38 -6.51 -3.72 -11.03
CA ILE A 38 -5.60 -4.35 -11.99
C ILE A 38 -5.83 -3.91 -13.45
N ASP A 39 -6.98 -3.29 -13.74
CA ASP A 39 -7.34 -2.68 -15.02
C ASP A 39 -6.89 -1.22 -15.15
N ASP A 40 -6.30 -0.63 -14.10
CA ASP A 40 -5.89 0.76 -14.03
C ASP A 40 -4.48 0.87 -13.42
N LEU A 41 -3.47 0.86 -14.29
CA LEU A 41 -2.06 0.83 -13.86
C LEU A 41 -1.65 2.05 -13.02
N ASP A 42 -2.27 3.20 -13.24
CA ASP A 42 -2.05 4.38 -12.42
C ASP A 42 -2.53 4.16 -10.99
N LEU A 43 -3.77 3.72 -10.81
CA LEU A 43 -4.32 3.42 -9.47
C LEU A 43 -3.63 2.23 -8.83
N LEU A 44 -3.35 1.17 -9.60
CA LEU A 44 -2.64 -0.02 -9.13
C LEU A 44 -1.27 0.32 -8.52
N SER A 45 -0.56 1.27 -9.14
CA SER A 45 0.79 1.67 -8.72
C SER A 45 0.81 2.84 -7.73
N THR A 46 -0.28 3.60 -7.59
CA THR A 46 -0.34 4.76 -6.70
C THR A 46 -0.34 4.30 -5.23
N PRO A 47 0.68 4.67 -4.42
CA PRO A 47 0.85 4.15 -3.07
C PRO A 47 0.03 4.95 -2.04
N ILE A 48 -1.26 5.14 -2.27
CA ILE A 48 -2.18 5.88 -1.40
C ILE A 48 -3.41 5.02 -1.14
N ASN A 49 -3.76 4.87 0.14
CA ASN A 49 -4.88 4.09 0.62
C ASN A 49 -5.89 4.98 1.31
N TYR A 50 -7.17 4.58 1.28
CA TYR A 50 -8.22 5.24 2.02
C TYR A 50 -8.45 4.56 3.38
N ILE A 51 -8.77 5.38 4.37
CA ILE A 51 -9.36 4.96 5.63
C ILE A 51 -10.71 5.65 5.70
N SER A 52 -11.75 4.93 5.33
CA SER A 52 -13.14 5.40 5.35
C SER A 52 -13.81 4.99 6.65
N TYR A 53 -14.67 5.82 7.18
CA TYR A 53 -15.36 5.54 8.44
C TYR A 53 -16.77 6.10 8.44
N ARG A 54 -17.67 5.42 9.17
CA ARG A 54 -19.04 5.84 9.41
C ARG A 54 -19.40 5.60 10.85
N VAL A 55 -20.12 6.55 11.45
CA VAL A 55 -20.64 6.45 12.82
C VAL A 55 -22.15 6.54 12.82
N ARG A 56 -22.82 5.73 13.65
CA ARG A 56 -24.28 5.76 13.82
C ARG A 56 -24.71 5.36 15.24
N PRO A 57 -25.75 5.98 15.79
CA PRO A 57 -26.34 5.55 17.07
C PRO A 57 -26.97 4.16 16.97
N LEU A 58 -26.83 3.37 18.02
CA LEU A 58 -27.50 2.07 18.20
C LEU A 58 -28.81 2.18 18.96
N ASP A 59 -28.97 3.22 19.80
CA ASP A 59 -30.11 3.40 20.73
C ASP A 59 -31.14 4.39 20.23
N LYS A 60 -31.07 4.84 18.98
CA LYS A 60 -31.97 5.82 18.35
C LYS A 60 -31.92 7.24 18.95
N LYS A 61 -31.02 7.52 19.88
CA LYS A 61 -30.77 8.86 20.43
C LYS A 61 -29.69 9.57 19.66
N GLU A 62 -29.58 10.87 19.85
CA GLU A 62 -28.50 11.69 19.34
C GLU A 62 -27.28 11.60 20.27
N HIS A 63 -26.08 11.55 19.70
CA HIS A 63 -24.83 11.50 20.45
C HIS A 63 -23.80 12.45 19.83
N ASP A 64 -23.03 13.13 20.67
CA ASP A 64 -21.85 13.85 20.20
C ASP A 64 -20.71 12.85 20.02
N VAL A 65 -20.19 12.78 18.77
CA VAL A 65 -19.23 11.75 18.38
C VAL A 65 -17.97 12.39 17.78
N GLN A 66 -16.83 11.83 18.15
CA GLN A 66 -15.53 12.14 17.56
C GLN A 66 -14.84 10.84 17.15
N PHE A 67 -14.29 10.85 15.95
CA PHE A 67 -13.41 9.78 15.45
C PHE A 67 -11.96 10.23 15.59
N TYR A 68 -11.12 9.36 16.15
CA TYR A 68 -9.69 9.57 16.30
C TYR A 68 -8.91 8.41 15.74
N ILE A 69 -7.82 8.71 15.01
CA ILE A 69 -6.84 7.73 14.58
C ILE A 69 -5.45 8.34 14.60
N GLU A 70 -4.44 7.54 14.94
CA GLU A 70 -3.05 7.96 14.94
C GLU A 70 -2.13 6.91 14.33
N THR A 71 -1.00 7.37 13.84
CA THR A 71 0.15 6.56 13.44
C THR A 71 1.44 7.25 13.85
N THR A 72 2.59 6.64 13.56
CA THR A 72 3.91 7.16 13.91
C THR A 72 4.85 7.11 12.70
N PRO A 73 5.98 7.84 12.73
CA PRO A 73 7.03 7.74 11.70
C PRO A 73 7.63 6.34 11.52
N VAL A 74 7.33 5.39 12.41
CA VAL A 74 7.80 3.99 12.31
C VAL A 74 7.38 3.32 11.00
N LEU A 75 6.32 3.79 10.36
CA LEU A 75 5.92 3.33 9.01
C LEU A 75 6.94 3.65 7.90
N ALA A 76 7.93 4.50 8.16
CA ALA A 76 8.92 4.95 7.19
C ALA A 76 10.37 4.64 7.62
N VAL A 77 10.58 3.60 8.42
CA VAL A 77 11.89 3.17 8.87
C VAL A 77 12.09 1.67 8.66
N ASN A 78 13.32 1.23 8.55
CA ASN A 78 13.67 -0.19 8.60
C ASN A 78 13.82 -0.67 10.05
N GLU A 79 14.34 0.17 10.93
CA GLU A 79 14.54 -0.10 12.35
C GLU A 79 14.01 1.07 13.19
N THR A 80 13.34 0.78 14.29
CA THR A 80 12.72 1.79 15.18
C THR A 80 13.72 2.79 15.78
N THR A 81 14.99 2.42 15.81
CA THR A 81 16.11 3.28 16.28
C THR A 81 16.58 4.31 15.25
N GLN A 82 16.14 4.23 14.01
CA GLN A 82 16.56 5.17 12.96
C GLN A 82 16.03 6.58 13.24
N PRO A 83 16.90 7.61 13.11
CA PRO A 83 16.47 8.99 13.26
C PRO A 83 15.46 9.40 12.18
N THR A 84 14.35 9.99 12.60
CA THR A 84 13.28 10.44 11.71
C THR A 84 13.01 11.94 11.82
N ILE A 85 12.44 12.49 10.77
CA ILE A 85 11.89 13.82 10.72
C ILE A 85 10.42 13.74 10.34
N ALA A 86 9.58 14.49 11.05
CA ALA A 86 8.19 14.68 10.70
C ALA A 86 7.84 16.17 10.62
N ARG A 87 6.88 16.53 9.77
CA ARG A 87 6.43 17.92 9.60
C ARG A 87 4.99 17.98 9.13
N THR A 88 4.34 19.09 9.49
CA THR A 88 3.01 19.42 8.99
C THR A 88 3.10 20.35 7.79
N LEU A 89 2.24 20.15 6.83
CA LEU A 89 2.10 21.00 5.65
C LEU A 89 0.66 20.99 5.12
N SER A 90 0.32 21.92 4.26
CA SER A 90 -0.99 21.96 3.60
C SER A 90 -0.81 22.30 2.13
N LYS A 91 -1.48 21.58 1.26
CA LYS A 91 -1.47 21.79 -0.19
C LYS A 91 -2.79 21.34 -0.81
N ASN A 92 -3.32 22.12 -1.74
CA ASN A 92 -4.49 21.79 -2.54
C ASN A 92 -5.74 21.37 -1.73
N GLY A 93 -5.97 22.00 -0.57
CA GLY A 93 -7.14 21.70 0.29
C GLY A 93 -6.99 20.41 1.11
N ILE A 94 -5.78 19.88 1.20
CA ILE A 94 -5.45 18.72 2.04
C ILE A 94 -4.36 19.16 3.03
N SER A 95 -4.55 18.83 4.31
CA SER A 95 -3.55 18.98 5.36
C SER A 95 -2.84 17.64 5.57
N TYR A 96 -1.50 17.71 5.71
CA TYR A 96 -0.67 16.50 5.83
C TYR A 96 0.20 16.54 7.08
N VAL A 97 0.46 15.35 7.62
CA VAL A 97 1.69 15.09 8.38
C VAL A 97 2.56 14.16 7.53
N GLU A 98 3.76 14.62 7.23
CA GLU A 98 4.78 13.88 6.48
C GLU A 98 5.87 13.41 7.44
N ALA A 99 6.36 12.17 7.28
CA ALA A 99 7.48 11.66 8.07
C ALA A 99 8.36 10.69 7.26
N GLY A 100 9.66 10.70 7.56
CA GLY A 100 10.65 9.80 6.96
C GLY A 100 11.95 9.80 7.75
N THR A 101 12.91 8.97 7.35
CA THR A 101 14.26 8.99 7.93
C THR A 101 14.99 10.28 7.59
N ILE A 102 15.93 10.70 8.44
CA ILE A 102 16.73 11.91 8.17
C ILE A 102 17.71 11.69 7.02
N ASN A 103 18.30 10.50 6.93
CA ASN A 103 19.40 10.22 6.01
C ASN A 103 18.95 9.84 4.60
N GLN A 104 17.71 9.38 4.42
CA GLN A 104 17.14 9.00 3.12
C GLN A 104 18.08 8.09 2.29
N PRO A 105 18.40 6.86 2.75
CA PRO A 105 19.32 5.95 2.06
C PRO A 105 18.64 5.26 0.86
N ILE A 106 18.38 6.01 -0.20
CA ILE A 106 17.57 5.60 -1.36
C ILE A 106 18.16 4.38 -2.05
N CYS A 107 17.47 3.24 -1.98
CA CYS A 107 17.90 1.95 -2.54
C CYS A 107 19.32 1.54 -2.10
N ASP A 108 19.74 1.87 -0.89
CA ASP A 108 21.12 1.68 -0.44
C ASP A 108 21.32 0.38 0.36
N ARG A 109 20.26 -0.17 0.94
CA ARG A 109 20.27 -1.44 1.66
C ARG A 109 19.51 -2.51 0.89
N LYS A 110 19.94 -3.75 0.99
CA LYS A 110 19.26 -4.90 0.39
C LYS A 110 19.17 -6.06 1.38
N GLY A 111 18.12 -6.86 1.28
CA GLY A 111 17.94 -8.06 2.11
C GLY A 111 16.48 -8.50 2.18
N ASP A 112 16.26 -9.66 2.78
CA ASP A 112 14.93 -10.25 2.93
C ASP A 112 13.99 -9.38 3.77
N LEU A 113 14.42 -9.02 4.98
CA LEU A 113 13.61 -8.27 5.94
C LEU A 113 13.77 -6.75 5.82
N ILE A 114 14.36 -6.25 4.72
CA ILE A 114 14.54 -4.82 4.53
C ILE A 114 13.20 -4.16 4.16
N CYS A 115 12.81 -3.19 4.98
CA CYS A 115 11.74 -2.25 4.70
C CYS A 115 12.32 -0.98 4.06
N ALA A 116 11.52 -0.28 3.27
CA ALA A 116 11.92 1.01 2.72
C ALA A 116 12.15 2.00 3.88
N ASP A 117 13.39 2.45 4.04
CA ASP A 117 13.80 3.45 5.03
C ASP A 117 14.24 4.77 4.35
N TRP A 118 13.79 4.95 3.12
CA TRP A 118 13.87 6.16 2.32
C TRP A 118 12.47 6.55 1.84
N GLY A 119 12.29 7.80 1.43
CA GLY A 119 10.96 8.32 1.11
C GLY A 119 10.21 8.78 2.36
N TYR A 120 8.93 9.04 2.19
CA TYR A 120 8.10 9.64 3.23
C TYR A 120 6.72 9.01 3.29
N VAL A 121 6.25 8.73 4.52
CA VAL A 121 4.84 8.43 4.79
C VAL A 121 4.07 9.74 4.96
N TYR A 122 2.84 9.77 4.44
CA TYR A 122 1.92 10.91 4.54
C TYR A 122 0.60 10.47 5.17
N LEU A 123 0.18 11.16 6.22
CA LEU A 123 -1.19 11.12 6.71
C LEU A 123 -1.90 12.36 6.17
N GLY A 124 -2.88 12.17 5.29
CA GLY A 124 -3.58 13.25 4.58
C GLY A 124 -5.03 13.38 4.99
N SER A 125 -5.42 14.59 5.43
CA SER A 125 -6.81 14.95 5.77
C SER A 125 -7.35 15.97 4.79
N VAL A 126 -8.44 15.65 4.10
CA VAL A 126 -9.20 16.64 3.33
C VAL A 126 -9.73 17.69 4.29
N ASN A 127 -9.44 18.97 4.01
CA ASN A 127 -9.87 20.08 4.85
C ASN A 127 -11.41 20.13 4.89
N GLY A 128 -11.98 20.38 6.09
CA GLY A 128 -13.41 20.42 6.27
C GLY A 128 -13.79 20.67 7.73
N ALA A 129 -15.07 20.96 7.95
CA ALA A 129 -15.59 21.23 9.28
C ALA A 129 -15.35 20.03 10.22
N GLY A 130 -14.88 20.32 11.43
CA GLY A 130 -14.60 19.31 12.45
C GLY A 130 -13.38 18.42 12.22
N LYS A 131 -12.68 18.55 11.09
CA LYS A 131 -11.49 17.76 10.75
C LYS A 131 -10.22 18.50 11.13
N SER A 132 -9.28 17.80 11.75
CA SER A 132 -7.96 18.32 12.06
C SER A 132 -6.90 17.24 12.10
N ILE A 133 -5.67 17.62 11.83
CA ILE A 133 -4.48 16.77 12.01
C ILE A 133 -3.51 17.45 12.98
N SER A 134 -2.68 16.65 13.62
CA SER A 134 -1.65 17.17 14.54
C SER A 134 -0.42 16.27 14.54
N LEU A 135 0.72 16.89 14.76
CA LEU A 135 2.00 16.24 15.02
C LEU A 135 2.45 16.65 16.43
N SER A 136 2.47 15.74 17.39
CA SER A 136 2.85 16.05 18.76
C SER A 136 3.36 14.80 19.49
N ASP A 137 3.73 14.95 20.75
CA ASP A 137 4.15 13.83 21.59
C ASP A 137 3.09 12.71 21.61
N TYR A 138 3.54 11.45 21.51
CA TYR A 138 2.67 10.29 21.43
C TYR A 138 1.74 10.14 22.64
N SER A 139 2.30 10.23 23.85
CA SER A 139 1.50 10.10 25.09
C SER A 139 0.57 11.29 25.27
N GLY A 140 1.08 12.51 25.10
CA GLY A 140 0.31 13.74 25.26
C GLY A 140 -0.81 13.88 24.21
N MET A 141 -0.66 13.34 23.01
CA MET A 141 -1.69 13.37 21.96
C MET A 141 -2.93 12.59 22.39
N LYS A 142 -2.74 11.33 22.79
CA LYS A 142 -3.82 10.45 23.25
C LYS A 142 -4.50 10.99 24.52
N GLU A 143 -3.71 11.44 25.48
CA GLU A 143 -4.23 12.02 26.72
C GLU A 143 -5.09 13.27 26.47
N ALA A 144 -4.65 14.17 25.59
CA ALA A 144 -5.40 15.38 25.22
C ALA A 144 -6.75 15.01 24.58
N PHE A 145 -6.76 14.03 23.68
CA PHE A 145 -8.00 13.57 23.04
C PHE A 145 -8.96 12.92 24.05
N VAL A 146 -8.49 12.00 24.87
CA VAL A 146 -9.33 11.30 25.87
C VAL A 146 -9.91 12.28 26.89
N LYS A 147 -9.12 13.27 27.33
CA LYS A 147 -9.52 14.22 28.36
C LYS A 147 -10.41 15.33 27.84
N ASN A 148 -10.09 15.89 26.67
CA ASN A 148 -10.66 17.14 26.20
C ASN A 148 -11.41 17.00 24.85
N GLY A 149 -11.35 15.86 24.19
CA GLY A 149 -11.88 15.66 22.83
C GLY A 149 -11.17 16.47 21.76
N THR A 150 -9.92 16.89 22.02
CA THR A 150 -9.12 17.71 21.10
C THR A 150 -7.73 17.13 20.92
N LEU A 151 -7.13 17.36 19.74
CA LEU A 151 -5.73 17.03 19.54
C LEU A 151 -4.82 17.94 20.36
N ALA A 152 -3.69 17.42 20.81
CA ALA A 152 -2.61 18.24 21.38
C ALA A 152 -2.12 19.25 20.32
N SER A 153 -1.57 20.39 20.79
CA SER A 153 -1.05 21.44 19.92
C SER A 153 -0.02 20.90 18.94
N SER A 154 -0.26 21.11 17.65
CA SER A 154 0.58 20.61 16.58
C SER A 154 1.92 21.33 16.55
N LYS A 155 2.99 20.56 16.38
CA LYS A 155 4.30 21.06 16.00
C LYS A 155 4.38 21.17 14.48
N THR A 156 5.08 22.18 13.98
CA THR A 156 5.34 22.31 12.54
C THR A 156 6.42 21.34 12.06
N LYS A 157 7.32 20.94 12.99
CA LYS A 157 8.42 20.01 12.74
C LYS A 157 8.76 19.24 14.01
N TRP A 158 9.10 17.95 13.85
CA TRP A 158 9.57 17.07 14.91
C TRP A 158 10.77 16.25 14.43
N ILE A 159 11.83 16.19 15.22
CA ILE A 159 13.01 15.36 14.96
C ILE A 159 13.10 14.32 16.05
N THR A 160 13.02 13.05 15.66
CA THR A 160 13.20 11.90 16.54
C THR A 160 14.63 11.40 16.39
N ARG A 161 15.37 11.34 17.49
CA ARG A 161 16.74 10.78 17.54
C ARG A 161 16.82 9.53 18.43
N ARG A 162 15.79 9.28 19.21
CA ARG A 162 15.64 8.14 20.11
C ARG A 162 14.21 7.65 20.03
N GLU A 163 14.02 6.35 20.14
CA GLU A 163 12.73 5.70 19.98
C GLU A 163 11.64 6.26 20.92
N GLU A 164 12.00 6.56 22.18
CA GLU A 164 11.08 7.11 23.17
C GLU A 164 10.53 8.50 22.84
N ASN A 165 11.13 9.20 21.89
CA ASN A 165 10.69 10.52 21.42
C ASN A 165 9.91 10.47 20.09
N THR A 166 9.43 9.31 19.69
CA THR A 166 8.63 9.16 18.47
C THR A 166 7.29 9.87 18.62
N PRO A 167 6.91 10.80 17.71
CA PRO A 167 5.66 11.53 17.82
C PRO A 167 4.46 10.73 17.32
N ALA A 168 3.26 11.16 17.71
CA ALA A 168 2.02 10.79 17.04
C ALA A 168 1.75 11.71 15.85
N MET A 169 1.35 11.11 14.74
CA MET A 169 0.74 11.72 13.57
C MET A 169 -0.76 11.41 13.67
N ALA A 170 -1.56 12.35 14.15
CA ALA A 170 -2.93 12.09 14.54
C ALA A 170 -3.95 12.85 13.69
N TYR A 171 -5.11 12.24 13.53
CA TYR A 171 -6.28 12.80 12.88
C TYR A 171 -7.49 12.72 13.80
N VAL A 172 -8.31 13.77 13.78
CA VAL A 172 -9.62 13.81 14.45
C VAL A 172 -10.68 14.29 13.46
N HIS A 173 -11.86 13.69 13.52
CA HIS A 173 -13.08 14.22 12.96
C HIS A 173 -14.11 14.39 14.09
N ASN A 174 -14.36 15.62 14.47
CA ASN A 174 -15.45 15.96 15.37
C ASN A 174 -16.74 16.12 14.56
N PHE A 175 -17.62 15.14 14.63
CA PHE A 175 -18.91 15.16 13.94
C PHE A 175 -19.95 16.07 14.60
N GLY A 176 -19.70 16.53 15.86
CA GLY A 176 -20.74 17.07 16.70
C GLY A 176 -21.84 16.06 16.93
N THR A 177 -23.08 16.51 16.93
CA THR A 177 -24.26 15.65 17.14
C THR A 177 -24.52 14.75 15.95
N VAL A 178 -24.56 13.44 16.17
CA VAL A 178 -24.87 12.38 15.19
C VAL A 178 -26.26 11.85 15.46
N THR A 179 -27.12 11.90 14.43
CA THR A 179 -28.51 11.43 14.45
C THR A 179 -28.60 10.00 13.89
N LYS A 180 -29.78 9.44 13.82
CA LYS A 180 -30.10 8.10 13.27
C LYS A 180 -29.53 7.86 11.85
N ASP A 181 -29.37 8.92 11.06
CA ASP A 181 -28.87 8.82 9.67
C ASP A 181 -27.37 8.54 9.61
N GLY A 182 -26.67 8.72 10.74
CA GLY A 182 -25.23 8.57 10.85
C GLY A 182 -24.46 9.70 10.16
N LYS A 183 -23.16 9.66 10.29
CA LYS A 183 -22.22 10.54 9.58
C LYS A 183 -20.98 9.74 9.16
N ASP A 184 -20.36 10.17 8.09
CA ASP A 184 -19.20 9.48 7.51
C ASP A 184 -18.07 10.45 7.14
N GLY A 185 -16.96 9.90 6.76
CA GLY A 185 -15.81 10.61 6.27
C GLY A 185 -14.70 9.67 5.84
N PHE A 186 -13.63 10.24 5.35
CA PHE A 186 -12.41 9.51 5.05
C PHE A 186 -11.17 10.38 5.26
N LEU A 187 -10.05 9.71 5.43
CA LEU A 187 -8.71 10.25 5.34
C LEU A 187 -7.88 9.31 4.45
N MET A 188 -6.68 9.75 4.10
CA MET A 188 -5.79 8.98 3.24
C MET A 188 -4.43 8.80 3.91
N ILE A 189 -3.82 7.66 3.66
CA ILE A 189 -2.43 7.39 4.04
C ILE A 189 -1.67 6.99 2.78
N GLY A 190 -0.48 7.56 2.57
CA GLY A 190 0.33 7.28 1.38
C GLY A 190 1.80 7.22 1.69
N TYR A 191 2.57 6.70 0.74
CA TYR A 191 4.02 6.58 0.84
C TYR A 191 4.70 6.95 -0.48
N ASP A 192 5.54 7.96 -0.49
CA ASP A 192 6.38 8.30 -1.63
C ASP A 192 7.79 7.73 -1.41
N ASP A 193 8.15 6.70 -2.14
CA ASP A 193 9.45 6.05 -2.07
C ASP A 193 10.53 6.74 -2.91
N ILE A 194 10.23 7.88 -3.52
CA ILE A 194 11.12 8.71 -4.37
C ILE A 194 11.60 7.93 -5.60
N TYR A 195 12.42 6.89 -5.39
CA TYR A 195 12.78 5.85 -6.34
C TYR A 195 12.37 4.51 -5.75
N SER A 196 11.68 3.72 -6.55
CA SER A 196 11.06 2.47 -6.10
C SER A 196 12.01 1.28 -6.10
N ILE A 197 12.99 1.30 -7.01
CA ILE A 197 13.88 0.18 -7.25
C ILE A 197 15.13 0.65 -8.02
N GLU A 198 16.23 -0.07 -7.89
CA GLU A 198 17.36 0.02 -8.81
C GLU A 198 17.29 -1.16 -9.78
N TYR A 199 17.17 -0.89 -11.08
CA TYR A 199 17.13 -1.89 -12.15
C TYR A 199 18.26 -1.65 -13.13
N MET A 200 19.10 -2.67 -13.33
CA MET A 200 20.28 -2.63 -14.19
C MET A 200 21.16 -1.40 -13.95
N TYR A 201 21.42 -1.10 -12.67
CA TYR A 201 22.24 0.02 -12.15
C TYR A 201 21.62 1.41 -12.34
N GLU A 202 20.34 1.50 -12.69
CA GLU A 202 19.58 2.75 -12.76
C GLU A 202 18.46 2.77 -11.74
N LYS A 203 18.34 3.85 -10.96
CA LYS A 203 17.23 4.04 -10.03
C LYS A 203 15.98 4.44 -10.81
N ARG A 204 14.90 3.67 -10.62
CA ARG A 204 13.63 3.85 -11.32
C ARG A 204 12.55 4.32 -10.36
N MET A 205 11.74 5.28 -10.82
CA MET A 205 10.56 5.75 -10.09
C MET A 205 9.39 4.78 -10.29
N GLY A 206 8.45 4.77 -9.33
CA GLY A 206 7.18 4.06 -9.52
C GLY A 206 6.41 4.58 -10.74
N TYR A 207 5.68 3.71 -11.41
CA TYR A 207 4.93 4.00 -12.63
C TYR A 207 4.01 5.23 -12.49
N TRP A 208 3.31 5.35 -11.37
CA TRP A 208 2.38 6.45 -11.07
C TRP A 208 3.01 7.85 -11.13
N LYS A 209 4.33 7.94 -11.02
CA LYS A 209 5.05 9.23 -11.09
C LYS A 209 5.25 9.76 -12.51
N HIS A 210 5.06 8.90 -13.53
CA HIS A 210 5.26 9.28 -14.93
C HIS A 210 6.59 10.02 -15.16
N ASP A 211 7.70 9.42 -14.72
CA ASP A 211 9.06 9.99 -14.75
C ASP A 211 9.19 11.34 -14.02
N GLY A 212 8.49 11.46 -12.87
CA GLY A 212 8.54 12.63 -12.01
C GLY A 212 7.60 13.79 -12.40
N LYS A 213 6.73 13.58 -13.40
CA LYS A 213 5.71 14.57 -13.79
C LYS A 213 4.57 14.66 -12.78
N VAL A 214 4.31 13.59 -12.01
CA VAL A 214 3.28 13.52 -10.98
C VAL A 214 3.94 13.47 -9.62
N THR A 215 3.56 14.39 -8.73
CA THR A 215 3.99 14.40 -7.33
C THR A 215 3.02 13.63 -6.46
N ILE A 216 3.45 13.26 -5.24
CA ILE A 216 2.56 12.62 -4.26
C ILE A 216 1.34 13.50 -3.94
N PHE A 217 1.48 14.83 -3.96
CA PHE A 217 0.38 15.75 -3.71
C PHE A 217 -0.65 15.75 -4.84
N ASP A 218 -0.20 15.65 -6.09
CA ASP A 218 -1.09 15.53 -7.26
C ASP A 218 -1.86 14.21 -7.20
N ALA A 219 -1.20 13.13 -6.76
CA ALA A 219 -1.83 11.83 -6.55
C ALA A 219 -2.88 11.88 -5.43
N PHE A 220 -2.58 12.50 -4.29
CA PHE A 220 -3.57 12.69 -3.21
C PHE A 220 -4.78 13.53 -3.68
N GLU A 221 -4.55 14.57 -4.46
CA GLU A 221 -5.62 15.40 -5.04
C GLU A 221 -6.51 14.58 -5.97
N LYS A 222 -5.90 13.83 -6.91
CA LYS A 222 -6.61 12.94 -7.83
C LYS A 222 -7.48 11.91 -7.06
N LEU A 223 -6.94 11.29 -6.03
CA LEU A 223 -7.67 10.31 -5.22
C LEU A 223 -8.80 10.95 -4.41
N ARG A 224 -8.58 12.14 -3.82
CA ARG A 224 -9.63 12.90 -3.14
C ARG A 224 -10.80 13.19 -4.07
N ASP A 225 -10.51 13.72 -5.26
CA ASP A 225 -11.53 14.16 -6.21
C ASP A 225 -12.32 13.01 -6.83
N ASN A 226 -11.73 11.82 -6.89
CA ASN A 226 -12.34 10.62 -7.45
C ASN A 226 -12.74 9.58 -6.39
N TYR A 227 -12.76 9.96 -5.10
CA TYR A 227 -13.01 9.02 -4.01
C TYR A 227 -14.22 8.12 -4.24
N GLN A 228 -15.38 8.69 -4.56
CA GLN A 228 -16.62 7.92 -4.72
C GLN A 228 -16.51 6.89 -5.86
N SER A 229 -16.04 7.32 -7.03
CA SER A 229 -15.86 6.47 -8.20
C SER A 229 -14.84 5.35 -7.95
N ILE A 230 -13.73 5.66 -7.29
CA ILE A 230 -12.70 4.66 -6.95
C ILE A 230 -13.27 3.63 -5.98
N MET A 231 -14.00 4.06 -4.95
CA MET A 231 -14.62 3.15 -3.98
C MET A 231 -15.69 2.24 -4.62
N GLU A 232 -16.42 2.74 -5.61
CA GLU A 232 -17.38 1.94 -6.38
C GLU A 232 -16.67 0.88 -7.23
N ARG A 233 -15.58 1.24 -7.91
CA ARG A 233 -14.76 0.30 -8.67
C ARG A 233 -14.11 -0.77 -7.78
N CYS A 234 -13.61 -0.38 -6.62
CA CYS A 234 -13.04 -1.33 -5.64
C CYS A 234 -14.09 -2.35 -5.20
N ARG A 235 -15.30 -1.90 -4.83
CA ARG A 235 -16.40 -2.81 -4.46
C ARG A 235 -16.81 -3.73 -5.61
N ALA A 236 -16.87 -3.21 -6.83
CA ALA A 236 -17.20 -4.03 -8.00
C ALA A 236 -16.15 -5.12 -8.27
N LEU A 237 -14.87 -4.80 -8.11
CA LEU A 237 -13.78 -5.78 -8.25
C LEU A 237 -13.81 -6.82 -7.10
N ASP A 238 -14.03 -6.38 -5.86
CA ASP A 238 -14.17 -7.27 -4.70
C ASP A 238 -15.31 -8.28 -4.91
N GLU A 239 -16.47 -7.80 -5.39
CA GLU A 239 -17.64 -8.64 -5.70
C GLU A 239 -17.37 -9.60 -6.86
N LEU A 240 -16.73 -9.14 -7.93
CA LEU A 240 -16.36 -9.95 -9.08
C LEU A 240 -15.46 -11.13 -8.66
N ILE A 241 -14.35 -10.84 -7.98
CA ILE A 241 -13.39 -11.86 -7.53
C ILE A 241 -14.07 -12.86 -6.59
N TYR A 242 -14.83 -12.35 -5.60
CA TYR A 242 -15.47 -13.20 -4.61
C TYR A 242 -16.54 -14.11 -5.25
N SER A 243 -17.44 -13.53 -6.05
CA SER A 243 -18.55 -14.28 -6.64
C SER A 243 -18.08 -15.34 -7.65
N ASP A 244 -17.07 -15.04 -8.46
CA ASP A 244 -16.54 -15.98 -9.43
C ASP A 244 -15.79 -17.13 -8.76
N ALA A 245 -15.00 -16.83 -7.74
CA ALA A 245 -14.33 -17.83 -6.93
C ALA A 245 -15.32 -18.70 -6.12
N GLU A 246 -16.39 -18.11 -5.59
CA GLU A 246 -17.43 -18.86 -4.87
C GLU A 246 -18.17 -19.83 -5.78
N LYS A 247 -18.51 -19.42 -7.00
CA LYS A 247 -19.10 -20.32 -8.01
C LYS A 247 -18.16 -21.45 -8.38
N ALA A 248 -16.85 -21.20 -8.45
CA ALA A 248 -15.86 -22.19 -8.83
C ALA A 248 -15.53 -23.20 -7.72
N GLY A 249 -15.43 -22.77 -6.45
CA GLY A 249 -14.93 -23.59 -5.35
C GLY A 249 -15.60 -23.38 -3.99
N GLY A 250 -16.66 -22.58 -3.92
CA GLY A 250 -17.40 -22.29 -2.70
C GLY A 250 -16.73 -21.22 -1.83
N LYS A 251 -17.38 -20.89 -0.71
CA LYS A 251 -17.03 -19.75 0.13
C LYS A 251 -15.56 -19.71 0.59
N LYS A 252 -15.02 -20.84 1.07
CA LYS A 252 -13.62 -20.91 1.52
C LYS A 252 -12.62 -20.63 0.39
N TYR A 253 -12.94 -21.07 -0.82
CA TYR A 253 -12.12 -20.78 -1.99
C TYR A 253 -12.17 -19.29 -2.35
N ALA A 254 -13.35 -18.66 -2.26
CA ALA A 254 -13.50 -17.23 -2.47
C ALA A 254 -12.70 -16.39 -1.46
N GLU A 255 -12.71 -16.77 -0.18
CA GLU A 255 -11.90 -16.14 0.86
C GLU A 255 -10.40 -16.25 0.56
N ILE A 256 -9.93 -17.41 0.11
CA ILE A 256 -8.53 -17.63 -0.29
C ILE A 256 -8.18 -16.80 -1.53
N CYS A 257 -9.01 -16.77 -2.56
CA CYS A 257 -8.77 -15.99 -3.78
C CYS A 257 -8.69 -14.49 -3.48
N SER A 258 -9.61 -13.97 -2.66
CA SER A 258 -9.59 -12.55 -2.23
C SER A 258 -8.31 -12.20 -1.47
N ALA A 259 -7.89 -13.04 -0.52
CA ALA A 259 -6.65 -12.83 0.22
C ALA A 259 -5.42 -12.96 -0.68
N SER A 260 -5.39 -13.95 -1.58
CA SER A 260 -4.28 -14.16 -2.51
C SER A 260 -4.13 -13.00 -3.50
N TYR A 261 -5.23 -12.47 -4.05
CA TYR A 261 -5.20 -11.29 -4.91
C TYR A 261 -4.47 -10.12 -4.22
N ARG A 262 -4.91 -9.79 -3.01
CA ARG A 262 -4.31 -8.70 -2.22
C ARG A 262 -2.83 -8.92 -1.96
N GLN A 263 -2.46 -10.14 -1.53
CA GLN A 263 -1.07 -10.46 -1.19
C GLN A 263 -0.16 -10.42 -2.41
N VAL A 264 -0.61 -10.98 -3.52
CA VAL A 264 0.15 -10.98 -4.79
C VAL A 264 0.37 -9.55 -5.27
N ILE A 265 -0.69 -8.74 -5.40
CA ILE A 265 -0.54 -7.35 -5.85
C ILE A 265 0.39 -6.55 -4.92
N SER A 266 0.20 -6.69 -3.59
CA SER A 266 1.01 -5.96 -2.60
C SER A 266 2.49 -6.36 -2.60
N ALA A 267 2.83 -7.54 -3.09
CA ALA A 267 4.20 -8.03 -3.18
C ALA A 267 4.94 -7.54 -4.44
N HIS A 268 4.30 -6.73 -5.27
CA HIS A 268 4.86 -6.29 -6.55
C HIS A 268 5.08 -4.78 -6.60
N LYS A 269 6.00 -4.36 -7.47
CA LYS A 269 6.29 -2.96 -7.80
C LYS A 269 6.17 -2.76 -9.31
N LEU A 270 5.38 -1.74 -9.71
CA LEU A 270 5.20 -1.34 -11.11
C LEU A 270 6.08 -0.14 -11.42
N PHE A 271 6.85 -0.22 -12.50
CA PHE A 271 7.70 0.84 -13.04
C PHE A 271 7.94 0.64 -14.53
N THR A 272 8.66 1.56 -15.17
CA THR A 272 9.14 1.41 -16.55
C THR A 272 10.67 1.39 -16.57
N ASP A 273 11.25 0.61 -17.49
CA ASP A 273 12.68 0.70 -17.80
C ASP A 273 13.03 2.00 -18.55
N LYS A 274 14.26 2.15 -19.01
CA LYS A 274 14.72 3.34 -19.74
C LYS A 274 14.15 3.45 -21.15
N GLU A 275 13.74 2.34 -21.74
CA GLU A 275 13.08 2.26 -23.04
C GLU A 275 11.56 2.49 -22.96
N GLY A 276 11.00 2.52 -21.76
CA GLY A 276 9.56 2.68 -21.51
C GLY A 276 8.79 1.36 -21.45
N ASN A 277 9.48 0.21 -21.43
CA ASN A 277 8.84 -1.08 -21.26
C ASN A 277 8.28 -1.22 -19.84
N LEU A 278 7.11 -1.83 -19.74
CA LEU A 278 6.46 -2.07 -18.45
C LEU A 278 7.19 -3.17 -17.68
N MET A 279 7.47 -2.91 -16.42
CA MET A 279 8.12 -3.83 -15.48
C MET A 279 7.23 -4.03 -14.25
N TRP A 280 6.95 -5.30 -13.91
CA TRP A 280 6.13 -5.70 -12.77
C TRP A 280 6.90 -6.70 -11.92
N PHE A 281 7.59 -6.20 -10.87
CA PHE A 281 8.54 -7.00 -10.11
C PHE A 281 7.98 -7.44 -8.77
N SER A 282 8.01 -8.73 -8.53
CA SER A 282 7.77 -9.30 -7.21
C SER A 282 8.96 -9.10 -6.27
N LYS A 283 8.67 -9.02 -4.97
CA LYS A 283 9.64 -9.23 -3.89
C LYS A 283 9.28 -10.52 -3.18
N GLU A 284 10.21 -11.42 -3.10
CA GLU A 284 10.10 -12.60 -2.24
C GLU A 284 10.07 -12.16 -0.77
N ASN A 285 9.06 -12.60 -0.03
CA ASN A 285 8.85 -12.17 1.33
C ASN A 285 9.15 -13.31 2.30
N ASN A 286 9.94 -13.00 3.35
CA ASN A 286 10.27 -13.91 4.43
C ASN A 286 10.97 -15.21 3.94
N SER A 287 11.83 -15.09 2.97
CA SER A 287 12.64 -16.17 2.40
C SER A 287 14.08 -15.69 2.19
N ASN A 288 14.36 -14.99 1.08
CA ASN A 288 15.70 -14.48 0.75
C ASN A 288 15.69 -13.05 0.20
N GLY A 289 14.51 -12.46 0.02
CA GLY A 289 14.31 -11.11 -0.51
C GLY A 289 14.62 -10.94 -2.00
N CYS A 290 14.70 -12.01 -2.77
CA CYS A 290 14.94 -11.96 -4.20
C CYS A 290 13.84 -11.19 -4.93
N ILE A 291 14.26 -10.51 -6.01
CA ILE A 291 13.37 -9.74 -6.87
C ILE A 291 13.07 -10.51 -8.13
N ASN A 292 11.79 -10.52 -8.50
CA ASN A 292 11.27 -11.09 -9.74
C ASN A 292 11.73 -12.53 -9.96
N THR A 293 11.68 -13.32 -8.88
CA THR A 293 12.01 -14.73 -8.86
C THR A 293 11.06 -15.50 -9.77
N VAL A 294 11.58 -16.29 -10.71
CA VAL A 294 10.78 -16.93 -11.76
C VAL A 294 9.84 -17.99 -11.20
N ASP A 295 10.27 -18.77 -10.20
CA ASP A 295 9.45 -19.76 -9.51
C ASP A 295 8.34 -19.15 -8.64
N LEU A 296 8.39 -17.85 -8.31
CA LEU A 296 7.29 -17.09 -7.75
C LEU A 296 6.38 -16.47 -8.82
N THR A 297 6.94 -16.05 -9.95
CA THR A 297 6.19 -15.58 -11.10
C THR A 297 5.23 -16.66 -11.60
N TYR A 298 5.65 -17.93 -11.65
CA TYR A 298 4.86 -19.03 -12.12
C TYR A 298 3.56 -19.29 -11.30
N PRO A 299 3.59 -19.43 -9.96
CA PRO A 299 2.37 -19.67 -9.19
C PRO A 299 1.47 -18.42 -9.08
N SER A 300 1.98 -17.21 -9.28
CA SER A 300 1.17 -15.98 -9.33
C SER A 300 0.51 -15.75 -10.70
N ALA A 301 1.03 -16.36 -11.75
CA ALA A 301 0.60 -16.16 -13.13
C ALA A 301 -0.91 -16.34 -13.38
N PRO A 302 -1.63 -17.32 -12.80
CA PRO A 302 -3.06 -17.48 -13.05
C PRO A 302 -3.86 -16.20 -12.80
N LEU A 303 -3.50 -15.41 -11.77
CA LEU A 303 -4.14 -14.12 -11.49
C LEU A 303 -3.95 -13.16 -12.66
N PHE A 304 -2.71 -12.97 -13.11
CA PHE A 304 -2.39 -12.02 -14.17
C PHE A 304 -2.91 -12.47 -15.53
N LEU A 305 -2.81 -13.75 -15.86
CA LEU A 305 -3.34 -14.31 -17.11
C LEU A 305 -4.87 -14.12 -17.23
N VAL A 306 -5.60 -14.12 -16.10
CA VAL A 306 -7.04 -13.91 -16.07
C VAL A 306 -7.43 -12.44 -16.12
N TYR A 307 -6.74 -11.60 -15.34
CA TYR A 307 -7.18 -10.21 -15.14
C TYR A 307 -6.38 -9.16 -15.93
N ASN A 308 -5.08 -9.40 -16.18
CA ASN A 308 -4.24 -8.48 -16.95
C ASN A 308 -2.98 -9.18 -17.50
N PRO A 309 -3.03 -9.80 -18.68
CA PRO A 309 -1.89 -10.50 -19.27
C PRO A 309 -0.66 -9.61 -19.54
N ASP A 310 -0.83 -8.29 -19.68
CA ASP A 310 0.29 -7.37 -19.86
C ASP A 310 1.19 -7.30 -18.63
N LEU A 311 0.62 -7.43 -17.43
CA LEU A 311 1.41 -7.56 -16.19
C LEU A 311 2.19 -8.87 -16.15
N GLN A 312 1.62 -9.97 -16.66
CA GLN A 312 2.37 -11.23 -16.78
C GLN A 312 3.56 -11.08 -17.73
N LYS A 313 3.39 -10.42 -18.86
CA LYS A 313 4.50 -10.09 -19.78
C LYS A 313 5.55 -9.21 -19.08
N ALA A 314 5.11 -8.20 -18.35
CA ALA A 314 6.00 -7.29 -17.61
C ALA A 314 6.86 -7.99 -16.54
N MET A 315 6.38 -9.10 -15.96
CA MET A 315 7.18 -9.93 -15.06
C MET A 315 8.29 -10.70 -15.81
N MET A 316 8.01 -11.12 -17.04
CA MET A 316 8.92 -11.97 -17.82
C MET A 316 9.93 -11.16 -18.63
N THR A 317 9.58 -9.96 -19.08
CA THR A 317 10.41 -9.09 -19.94
C THR A 317 11.82 -8.95 -19.40
N SER A 318 11.96 -8.64 -18.12
CA SER A 318 13.26 -8.39 -17.50
C SER A 318 14.18 -9.63 -17.45
N ILE A 319 13.61 -10.83 -17.32
CA ILE A 319 14.37 -12.10 -17.35
C ILE A 319 14.92 -12.33 -18.78
N PHE A 320 14.11 -12.07 -19.81
CA PHE A 320 14.56 -12.13 -21.20
C PHE A 320 15.62 -11.06 -21.50
N GLU A 321 15.42 -9.81 -21.04
CA GLU A 321 16.40 -8.75 -21.20
C GLU A 321 17.73 -9.08 -20.52
N TYR A 322 17.69 -9.61 -19.30
CA TYR A 322 18.88 -10.01 -18.57
C TYR A 322 19.65 -11.11 -19.32
N SER A 323 18.91 -12.11 -19.85
CA SER A 323 19.49 -13.18 -20.66
C SER A 323 20.09 -12.67 -21.98
N ALA A 324 19.46 -11.69 -22.64
CA ALA A 324 19.92 -11.11 -23.90
C ALA A 324 21.05 -10.08 -23.72
N SER A 325 21.25 -9.54 -22.53
CA SER A 325 22.18 -8.44 -22.26
C SER A 325 23.66 -8.84 -22.29
N GLY A 326 23.98 -10.14 -22.31
CA GLY A 326 25.33 -10.68 -22.13
C GLY A 326 25.85 -10.65 -20.69
N ARG A 327 25.05 -10.19 -19.74
CA ARG A 327 25.36 -10.23 -18.29
C ARG A 327 25.08 -11.60 -17.68
N TRP A 328 24.16 -12.35 -18.28
CA TRP A 328 23.87 -13.74 -17.96
C TRP A 328 24.51 -14.63 -19.01
N ASP A 329 25.46 -15.45 -18.60
CA ASP A 329 26.30 -16.27 -19.50
C ASP A 329 25.90 -17.76 -19.50
N LYS A 330 24.87 -18.13 -18.76
CA LYS A 330 24.41 -19.52 -18.66
C LYS A 330 23.31 -19.83 -19.72
N PRO A 331 23.19 -21.10 -20.17
CA PRO A 331 22.27 -21.47 -21.24
C PRO A 331 20.83 -21.76 -20.76
N PHE A 332 20.42 -21.15 -19.66
CA PHE A 332 19.08 -21.31 -19.06
C PHE A 332 18.63 -20.00 -18.43
N ALA A 333 17.33 -19.90 -18.06
CA ALA A 333 16.78 -18.71 -17.43
C ALA A 333 17.39 -18.46 -16.05
N ALA A 334 17.63 -17.18 -15.72
CA ALA A 334 18.04 -16.80 -14.39
C ALA A 334 16.90 -17.02 -13.37
N HIS A 335 17.25 -17.37 -12.14
CA HIS A 335 16.31 -17.56 -11.05
C HIS A 335 15.67 -16.23 -10.62
N ASP A 336 16.45 -15.16 -10.49
CA ASP A 336 16.05 -13.84 -10.01
C ASP A 336 16.87 -12.73 -10.65
N LEU A 337 16.55 -11.48 -10.29
CA LEU A 337 17.30 -10.31 -10.76
C LEU A 337 18.07 -9.58 -9.66
N GLY A 338 18.11 -10.10 -8.44
CA GLY A 338 18.81 -9.48 -7.33
C GLY A 338 18.03 -9.58 -6.02
N THR A 339 18.45 -8.79 -5.03
CA THR A 339 17.79 -8.71 -3.73
C THR A 339 17.22 -7.31 -3.52
N TYR A 340 15.95 -7.23 -3.10
CA TYR A 340 15.23 -5.97 -2.92
C TYR A 340 16.04 -4.93 -2.11
N PRO A 341 16.11 -3.68 -2.56
CA PRO A 341 15.50 -3.07 -3.77
C PRO A 341 16.45 -3.00 -4.98
N ILE A 342 17.48 -3.83 -5.06
CA ILE A 342 18.53 -3.78 -6.07
C ILE A 342 18.40 -4.96 -7.03
N ALA A 343 17.94 -4.68 -8.26
CA ALA A 343 17.71 -5.65 -9.33
C ALA A 343 18.75 -5.54 -10.44
N ASN A 344 20.01 -5.93 -10.15
CA ASN A 344 21.15 -5.81 -11.06
C ASN A 344 21.67 -7.15 -11.60
N GLY A 345 21.00 -8.26 -11.32
CA GLY A 345 21.34 -9.61 -11.76
C GLY A 345 21.17 -10.64 -10.64
N GLN A 346 21.12 -11.90 -11.02
CA GLN A 346 20.86 -13.02 -10.11
C GLN A 346 21.80 -13.03 -8.91
N VAL A 347 21.22 -13.32 -7.74
CA VAL A 347 21.95 -13.47 -6.46
C VAL A 347 21.79 -14.85 -5.85
N TYR A 348 20.73 -15.59 -6.22
CA TYR A 348 20.51 -16.95 -5.72
C TYR A 348 21.55 -17.93 -6.29
N GLY A 349 22.19 -18.69 -5.41
CA GLY A 349 23.28 -19.58 -5.80
C GLY A 349 22.88 -20.94 -6.36
N GLY A 350 21.57 -21.27 -6.35
CA GLY A 350 21.07 -22.61 -6.72
C GLY A 350 20.76 -22.79 -8.20
N ASP A 351 20.68 -21.73 -8.98
CA ASP A 351 20.37 -21.64 -10.41
C ASP A 351 19.03 -22.24 -10.88
N MET A 352 18.58 -23.37 -10.42
CA MET A 352 17.31 -24.06 -10.76
C MET A 352 17.02 -24.14 -12.28
N PRO A 353 17.93 -24.62 -13.14
CA PRO A 353 17.89 -24.39 -14.58
C PRO A 353 16.72 -25.03 -15.32
N ILE A 354 16.21 -26.16 -14.84
CA ILE A 354 15.08 -26.88 -15.45
C ILE A 354 13.77 -26.20 -15.08
N GLU A 355 13.61 -25.86 -13.80
CA GLU A 355 12.40 -25.23 -13.28
C GLU A 355 12.20 -23.86 -13.91
N GLU A 356 13.20 -22.98 -13.85
CA GLU A 356 13.08 -21.61 -14.33
C GLU A 356 12.88 -21.54 -15.85
N SER A 357 13.65 -22.35 -16.61
CA SER A 357 13.44 -22.41 -18.06
C SER A 357 12.08 -23.01 -18.42
N GLY A 358 11.63 -24.03 -17.70
CA GLY A 358 10.31 -24.64 -17.88
C GLY A 358 9.18 -23.64 -17.59
N ASN A 359 9.28 -22.91 -16.49
CA ASN A 359 8.34 -21.86 -16.11
C ASN A 359 8.24 -20.78 -17.19
N MET A 360 9.35 -20.27 -17.69
CA MET A 360 9.38 -19.26 -18.74
C MET A 360 8.74 -19.76 -20.04
N VAL A 361 9.01 -21.00 -20.46
CA VAL A 361 8.40 -21.60 -21.66
C VAL A 361 6.89 -21.75 -21.51
N ILE A 362 6.43 -22.30 -20.37
CA ILE A 362 4.99 -22.51 -20.11
C ILE A 362 4.25 -21.18 -20.07
N LEU A 363 4.80 -20.16 -19.39
CA LEU A 363 4.19 -18.84 -19.29
C LEU A 363 4.15 -18.12 -20.64
N THR A 364 5.21 -18.24 -21.46
CA THR A 364 5.22 -17.69 -22.82
C THR A 364 4.12 -18.35 -23.69
N ALA A 365 3.99 -19.66 -23.60
CA ALA A 365 2.94 -20.38 -24.32
C ALA A 365 1.53 -19.99 -23.84
N ALA A 366 1.34 -19.78 -22.54
CA ALA A 366 0.07 -19.32 -21.98
C ALA A 366 -0.31 -17.91 -22.49
N ILE A 367 0.63 -16.97 -22.51
CA ILE A 367 0.42 -15.62 -23.06
C ILE A 367 0.06 -15.71 -24.56
N SER A 368 0.85 -16.45 -25.33
CA SER A 368 0.58 -16.62 -26.79
C SER A 368 -0.81 -17.20 -27.05
N LYS A 369 -1.27 -18.11 -26.17
CA LYS A 369 -2.61 -18.70 -26.31
C LYS A 369 -3.73 -17.70 -25.99
N ILE A 370 -3.50 -16.73 -25.09
CA ILE A 370 -4.49 -15.71 -24.71
C ILE A 370 -4.56 -14.63 -25.78
N GLU A 371 -3.44 -14.25 -26.36
CA GLU A 371 -3.36 -13.16 -27.33
C GLU A 371 -3.70 -13.59 -28.77
N GLY A 372 -3.69 -14.87 -29.08
CA GLY A 372 -4.01 -15.46 -30.39
C GLY A 372 -2.77 -15.73 -31.21
#